data_c67ccf312e01adb93db1353620179137
#
_entry.id   c67ccf312e01adb93db1353620179137
#
_cell.length_a   1.000
_cell.length_b   1.000
_cell.length_c   1.000
_cell.angle_alpha   90.00
_cell.angle_beta   90.00
_cell.angle_gamma   90.00
#
_symmetry.space_group_name_H-M   'P 1'
#
loop_
_entity.id
_entity.type
_entity.pdbx_description
1 polymer ?
#
loop_
_entity_poly.entity_id
_entity_poly.type
_entity_poly.pdbx_seq_one_letter_code
_entity_poly.pdbx_strand_id
1 'polypeptide(L)'
;QNGQIDLIHSSGQVVATYPLNTSSLIQEKALMLIEIYFKSNVWRMAAIGQGFNGGLKALVEHFGGDVAETVTTSTSIIPPVHASTIKASTPVANASSIDLKKKIVLDKIEKEAPHLIDLAKKSLLSLEKNKLLNVKARVALILDYSGSMNKQYKNGDVQSVLDRIMPLAVNFDDDGSFECWAFAEKPLRLSDVSLKNLNQYIETESGGHKYWKAGARFNNEPAVLKTVLEYFTQESCSDLPVYVVFISDGGVSETKKIKHILKYASKQPIFWQFVGIGGRHYGVLEQLDTMDGREVDNCNFFEMDNIQSMPEAQLYDLLLQEFPLWLKDAKAKNIVKK
;
A
#
# COMPACT_ATOMS: atom_id res chain seq x y z
N GLN A 1 8.83 -33.42 -4.19
CA GLN A 1 10.23 -33.08 -4.42
C GLN A 1 10.49 -31.70 -3.85
N ASN A 2 11.54 -31.55 -3.04
CA ASN A 2 11.94 -30.25 -2.54
C ASN A 2 12.84 -29.59 -3.59
N GLY A 3 12.57 -28.34 -3.93
CA GLY A 3 13.38 -27.51 -4.79
C GLY A 3 14.11 -26.43 -3.99
N GLN A 4 15.12 -25.83 -4.59
CA GLN A 4 15.80 -24.67 -4.01
C GLN A 4 16.26 -23.73 -5.13
N ILE A 5 16.47 -22.47 -4.77
CA ILE A 5 17.08 -21.44 -5.62
C ILE A 5 18.37 -21.01 -4.94
N ASP A 6 19.49 -21.13 -5.65
CA ASP A 6 20.78 -20.66 -5.18
C ASP A 6 21.19 -19.37 -5.89
N LEU A 7 21.60 -18.38 -5.10
CA LEU A 7 22.29 -17.20 -5.59
C LEU A 7 23.79 -17.54 -5.65
N ILE A 8 24.34 -17.55 -6.86
CA ILE A 8 25.72 -17.95 -7.10
C ILE A 8 26.54 -16.72 -7.55
N HIS A 9 27.62 -16.46 -6.87
CA HIS A 9 28.61 -15.45 -7.28
C HIS A 9 29.29 -15.89 -8.59
N SER A 10 29.83 -14.93 -9.37
CA SER A 10 30.54 -15.21 -10.63
C SER A 10 31.76 -16.15 -10.47
N SER A 11 32.29 -16.30 -9.25
CA SER A 11 33.31 -17.26 -8.89
C SER A 11 32.80 -18.71 -8.71
N GLY A 12 31.48 -18.94 -8.83
CA GLY A 12 30.86 -20.26 -8.58
C GLY A 12 30.50 -20.52 -7.12
N GLN A 13 30.74 -19.57 -6.20
CA GLN A 13 30.41 -19.72 -4.79
C GLN A 13 28.91 -19.43 -4.56
N VAL A 14 28.20 -20.30 -3.84
CA VAL A 14 26.83 -20.06 -3.40
C VAL A 14 26.83 -18.99 -2.29
N VAL A 15 26.16 -17.87 -2.54
CA VAL A 15 26.06 -16.73 -1.62
C VAL A 15 24.83 -16.86 -0.72
N ALA A 16 23.72 -17.36 -1.26
CA ALA A 16 22.49 -17.60 -0.53
C ALA A 16 21.68 -18.71 -1.18
N THR A 17 20.94 -19.47 -0.38
CA THR A 17 20.00 -20.52 -0.83
C THR A 17 18.61 -20.20 -0.31
N TYR A 18 17.62 -20.26 -1.20
CA TYR A 18 16.19 -20.17 -0.86
C TYR A 18 15.52 -21.53 -1.07
N PRO A 19 15.17 -22.27 0.01
CA PRO A 19 14.47 -23.54 -0.09
C PRO A 19 13.00 -23.33 -0.48
N LEU A 20 12.54 -24.08 -1.49
CA LEU A 20 11.13 -24.09 -1.91
C LEU A 20 10.39 -25.17 -1.11
N ASN A 21 9.48 -24.74 -0.25
CA ASN A 21 8.61 -25.66 0.46
C ASN A 21 7.40 -26.03 -0.42
N THR A 22 7.52 -27.12 -1.17
CA THR A 22 6.47 -27.58 -2.08
C THR A 22 5.24 -28.14 -1.37
N SER A 23 5.29 -28.41 -0.07
CA SER A 23 4.12 -28.88 0.69
C SER A 23 3.07 -27.79 0.90
N SER A 24 3.44 -26.51 0.75
CA SER A 24 2.51 -25.38 0.80
C SER A 24 2.01 -24.93 -0.57
N LEU A 25 2.48 -25.55 -1.66
CA LEU A 25 2.16 -25.22 -3.05
C LEU A 25 1.34 -26.36 -3.65
N ILE A 26 0.04 -26.40 -3.37
CA ILE A 26 -0.81 -27.55 -3.73
C ILE A 26 -1.65 -27.26 -4.98
N GLN A 27 -2.03 -26.01 -5.22
CA GLN A 27 -2.95 -25.62 -6.31
C GLN A 27 -2.38 -24.56 -7.26
N GLU A 28 -1.20 -24.05 -6.98
CA GLU A 28 -0.57 -23.00 -7.74
C GLU A 28 -0.06 -23.51 -9.08
N LYS A 29 -0.43 -22.80 -10.15
CA LYS A 29 -0.04 -23.09 -11.55
C LYS A 29 1.09 -22.19 -12.04
N ALA A 30 1.40 -21.11 -11.33
CA ALA A 30 2.56 -20.26 -11.56
C ALA A 30 3.13 -19.78 -10.22
N LEU A 31 4.44 -19.52 -10.18
CA LEU A 31 5.14 -19.09 -8.97
C LEU A 31 6.02 -17.88 -9.27
N MET A 32 5.98 -16.87 -8.40
CA MET A 32 6.99 -15.84 -8.33
C MET A 32 7.95 -16.19 -7.20
N LEU A 33 9.17 -16.56 -7.55
CA LEU A 33 10.13 -17.14 -6.61
C LEU A 33 11.01 -16.08 -5.96
N ILE A 34 11.48 -15.12 -6.75
CA ILE A 34 12.37 -14.04 -6.33
C ILE A 34 11.97 -12.75 -7.05
N GLU A 35 12.28 -11.63 -6.41
CA GLU A 35 12.23 -10.29 -6.98
C GLU A 35 13.64 -9.69 -6.95
N ILE A 36 14.05 -9.04 -8.05
CA ILE A 36 15.31 -8.30 -8.14
C ILE A 36 14.96 -6.85 -8.42
N TYR A 37 15.38 -5.95 -7.55
CA TYR A 37 15.08 -4.52 -7.67
C TYR A 37 16.28 -3.64 -7.31
N PHE A 38 16.29 -2.41 -7.85
CA PHE A 38 17.34 -1.43 -7.60
C PHE A 38 16.83 -0.39 -6.61
N LYS A 39 17.49 -0.24 -5.45
CA LYS A 39 17.12 0.72 -4.42
C LYS A 39 18.37 1.28 -3.76
N SER A 40 18.42 2.60 -3.53
CA SER A 40 19.53 3.30 -2.87
C SER A 40 20.89 3.02 -3.55
N ASN A 41 20.89 3.06 -4.88
CA ASN A 41 22.07 2.79 -5.74
C ASN A 41 22.65 1.37 -5.59
N VAL A 42 21.87 0.41 -5.09
CA VAL A 42 22.26 -1.00 -4.89
C VAL A 42 21.20 -1.94 -5.46
N TRP A 43 21.64 -2.96 -6.18
CA TRP A 43 20.78 -4.08 -6.55
C TRP A 43 20.46 -4.93 -5.33
N ARG A 44 19.18 -5.23 -5.16
CA ARG A 44 18.67 -6.05 -4.06
C ARG A 44 17.89 -7.24 -4.63
N MET A 45 17.84 -8.31 -3.87
CA MET A 45 17.06 -9.50 -4.18
C MET A 45 16.23 -9.88 -2.96
N ALA A 46 14.95 -10.14 -3.18
CA ALA A 46 14.03 -10.64 -2.17
C ALA A 46 13.51 -12.03 -2.57
N ALA A 47 13.47 -12.95 -1.63
CA ALA A 47 12.78 -14.23 -1.80
C ALA A 47 11.29 -14.01 -1.55
N ILE A 48 10.45 -14.28 -2.56
CA ILE A 48 9.00 -14.01 -2.54
C ILE A 48 8.21 -15.30 -2.24
N GLY A 49 8.41 -16.36 -3.03
CA GLY A 49 7.72 -17.64 -2.86
C GLY A 49 6.20 -17.56 -3.00
N GLN A 50 5.69 -16.69 -3.87
CA GLN A 50 4.25 -16.48 -4.08
C GLN A 50 3.72 -17.38 -5.20
N GLY A 51 2.65 -18.13 -4.91
CA GLY A 51 1.93 -18.96 -5.87
C GLY A 51 0.71 -18.26 -6.47
N PHE A 52 0.35 -18.60 -7.71
CA PHE A 52 -0.79 -18.09 -8.44
C PHE A 52 -1.65 -19.25 -8.96
N ASN A 53 -2.84 -19.45 -8.41
CA ASN A 53 -3.78 -20.52 -8.81
C ASN A 53 -4.31 -20.31 -10.23
N GLY A 54 -4.48 -19.05 -10.66
CA GLY A 54 -4.82 -18.68 -12.04
C GLY A 54 -3.70 -18.87 -13.06
N GLY A 55 -2.55 -19.40 -12.67
CA GLY A 55 -1.40 -19.67 -13.53
C GLY A 55 -0.72 -18.42 -14.05
N LEU A 56 -0.13 -18.52 -15.24
CA LEU A 56 0.63 -17.43 -15.86
C LEU A 56 -0.25 -16.19 -16.10
N LYS A 57 -1.53 -16.36 -16.41
CA LYS A 57 -2.48 -15.24 -16.58
C LYS A 57 -2.54 -14.40 -15.31
N ALA A 58 -2.81 -15.01 -14.15
CA ALA A 58 -2.86 -14.32 -12.87
C ALA A 58 -1.51 -13.69 -12.48
N LEU A 59 -0.40 -14.33 -12.85
CA LEU A 59 0.93 -13.77 -12.64
C LEU A 59 1.16 -12.52 -13.52
N VAL A 60 0.79 -12.55 -14.80
CA VAL A 60 0.94 -11.40 -15.73
C VAL A 60 0.01 -10.26 -15.31
N GLU A 61 -1.24 -10.56 -14.96
CA GLU A 61 -2.21 -9.58 -14.45
C GLU A 61 -1.74 -8.95 -13.14
N HIS A 62 -1.03 -9.69 -12.29
CA HIS A 62 -0.42 -9.15 -11.07
C HIS A 62 0.57 -8.00 -11.36
N PHE A 63 1.25 -8.03 -12.50
CA PHE A 63 2.15 -6.97 -12.96
C PHE A 63 1.47 -5.96 -13.90
N GLY A 64 0.13 -5.97 -14.01
CA GLY A 64 -0.64 -5.04 -14.84
C GLY A 64 -0.59 -5.34 -16.34
N GLY A 65 -0.17 -6.54 -16.72
CA GLY A 65 -0.20 -6.99 -18.13
C GLY A 65 -1.53 -7.64 -18.49
N ASP A 66 -1.96 -7.48 -19.74
CA ASP A 66 -3.11 -8.18 -20.32
C ASP A 66 -2.67 -9.44 -21.04
N VAL A 67 -3.38 -10.55 -20.81
CA VAL A 67 -3.14 -11.82 -21.53
C VAL A 67 -4.27 -12.03 -22.54
N ALA A 68 -3.94 -11.97 -23.83
CA ALA A 68 -4.89 -12.30 -24.90
C ALA A 68 -5.35 -13.77 -24.76
N GLU A 69 -6.66 -13.98 -24.73
CA GLU A 69 -7.23 -15.33 -24.72
C GLU A 69 -7.01 -16.03 -26.07
N THR A 70 -6.12 -17.00 -26.09
CA THR A 70 -6.05 -17.95 -27.19
C THR A 70 -7.17 -18.98 -27.01
N VAL A 71 -8.21 -18.85 -27.83
CA VAL A 71 -9.29 -19.85 -27.92
C VAL A 71 -8.70 -21.11 -28.54
N THR A 72 -8.28 -22.07 -27.73
CA THR A 72 -7.99 -23.41 -28.18
C THR A 72 -9.27 -24.24 -28.16
N THR A 73 -9.86 -24.36 -29.33
CA THR A 73 -10.97 -25.31 -29.59
C THR A 73 -10.41 -26.73 -29.56
N SER A 74 -10.52 -27.40 -28.43
CA SER A 74 -10.24 -28.83 -28.34
C SER A 74 -11.53 -29.59 -28.48
N THR A 75 -11.75 -30.15 -29.64
CA THR A 75 -12.81 -31.11 -29.92
C THR A 75 -12.47 -32.44 -29.24
N SER A 76 -13.11 -32.75 -28.14
CA SER A 76 -13.03 -34.08 -27.50
C SER A 76 -14.32 -34.84 -27.75
N ILE A 77 -14.19 -35.95 -28.47
CA ILE A 77 -15.22 -36.95 -28.70
C ILE A 77 -15.41 -37.75 -27.39
N ILE A 78 -16.64 -37.76 -26.87
CA ILE A 78 -17.04 -38.53 -25.68
C ILE A 78 -17.74 -39.82 -26.12
N PRO A 79 -17.37 -41.00 -25.61
CA PRO A 79 -18.27 -42.16 -25.59
C PRO A 79 -19.11 -42.18 -24.29
N PRO A 80 -20.34 -42.67 -24.31
CA PRO A 80 -21.24 -42.61 -23.16
C PRO A 80 -21.02 -43.78 -22.20
N VAL A 81 -20.94 -43.51 -20.90
CA VAL A 81 -21.06 -44.54 -19.83
C VAL A 81 -21.95 -44.05 -18.71
N HIS A 82 -22.82 -44.93 -18.35
CA HIS A 82 -23.90 -45.04 -17.37
C HIS A 82 -23.86 -44.11 -16.13
N ALA A 83 -25.05 -43.59 -15.84
CA ALA A 83 -25.44 -42.91 -14.61
C ALA A 83 -25.38 -43.85 -13.40
N SER A 84 -24.64 -43.46 -12.36
CA SER A 84 -24.83 -43.92 -10.99
C SER A 84 -25.01 -42.72 -10.09
N THR A 85 -26.19 -42.64 -9.49
CA THR A 85 -26.62 -41.59 -8.57
C THR A 85 -25.80 -41.65 -7.29
N ILE A 86 -24.87 -40.74 -7.09
CA ILE A 86 -24.22 -40.49 -5.79
C ILE A 86 -24.75 -39.17 -5.26
N LYS A 87 -25.42 -39.24 -4.09
CA LYS A 87 -25.84 -38.05 -3.34
C LYS A 87 -24.65 -37.17 -3.08
N ALA A 88 -24.66 -35.95 -3.64
CA ALA A 88 -23.71 -34.94 -3.33
C ALA A 88 -23.91 -34.45 -1.88
N SER A 89 -23.01 -34.87 -1.00
CA SER A 89 -22.74 -34.14 0.22
C SER A 89 -21.86 -32.94 -0.18
N THR A 90 -22.41 -31.76 -0.13
CA THR A 90 -21.66 -30.50 -0.28
C THR A 90 -20.55 -30.45 0.76
N PRO A 91 -19.27 -30.36 0.40
CA PRO A 91 -18.24 -30.03 1.35
C PRO A 91 -18.48 -28.58 1.77
N VAL A 92 -18.76 -28.33 3.03
CA VAL A 92 -18.60 -27.02 3.64
C VAL A 92 -17.11 -26.77 3.62
N ALA A 93 -16.64 -26.01 2.62
CA ALA A 93 -15.28 -25.52 2.58
C ALA A 93 -15.09 -24.65 3.83
N ASN A 94 -14.23 -25.07 4.74
CA ASN A 94 -13.69 -24.20 5.79
C ASN A 94 -12.87 -23.11 5.10
N ALA A 95 -13.53 -21.99 4.78
CA ALA A 95 -12.82 -20.79 4.32
C ALA A 95 -11.79 -20.42 5.38
N SER A 96 -10.53 -20.21 4.98
CA SER A 96 -9.50 -19.74 5.90
C SER A 96 -9.92 -18.38 6.48
N SER A 97 -9.44 -18.03 7.67
CA SER A 97 -9.74 -16.72 8.28
C SER A 97 -9.32 -15.55 7.37
N ILE A 98 -8.32 -15.77 6.54
CA ILE A 98 -7.82 -14.84 5.51
C ILE A 98 -8.87 -14.67 4.40
N ASP A 99 -9.44 -15.76 3.89
CA ASP A 99 -10.45 -15.70 2.82
C ASP A 99 -11.72 -15.00 3.31
N LEU A 100 -12.10 -15.25 4.56
CA LEU A 100 -13.23 -14.56 5.19
C LEU A 100 -13.00 -13.05 5.29
N LYS A 101 -11.80 -12.62 5.72
CA LYS A 101 -11.46 -11.19 5.82
C LYS A 101 -11.45 -10.51 4.45
N LYS A 102 -10.84 -11.12 3.44
CA LYS A 102 -10.89 -10.63 2.05
C LYS A 102 -12.33 -10.45 1.57
N LYS A 103 -13.17 -11.44 1.83
CA LYS A 103 -14.60 -11.38 1.46
C LYS A 103 -15.29 -10.21 2.15
N ILE A 104 -15.12 -10.03 3.45
CA ILE A 104 -15.74 -8.92 4.20
C ILE A 104 -15.32 -7.54 3.61
N VAL A 105 -14.02 -7.36 3.32
CA VAL A 105 -13.51 -6.12 2.71
C VAL A 105 -14.13 -5.88 1.33
N LEU A 106 -14.16 -6.92 0.48
CA LEU A 106 -14.73 -6.80 -0.86
C LEU A 106 -16.24 -6.54 -0.83
N ASP A 107 -17.01 -7.27 0.01
CA ASP A 107 -18.45 -7.08 0.17
C ASP A 107 -18.79 -5.65 0.63
N LYS A 108 -17.99 -5.09 1.56
CA LYS A 108 -18.15 -3.72 2.04
C LYS A 108 -17.92 -2.70 0.93
N ILE A 109 -16.82 -2.86 0.17
CA ILE A 109 -16.46 -1.96 -0.94
C ILE A 109 -17.46 -2.10 -2.09
N GLU A 110 -17.87 -3.31 -2.46
CA GLU A 110 -18.86 -3.54 -3.52
C GLU A 110 -20.20 -2.87 -3.22
N LYS A 111 -20.61 -2.89 -1.96
CA LYS A 111 -21.85 -2.27 -1.50
C LYS A 111 -21.81 -0.74 -1.50
N GLU A 112 -20.73 -0.13 -1.02
CA GLU A 112 -20.67 1.31 -0.76
C GLU A 112 -19.91 2.10 -1.85
N ALA A 113 -18.92 1.48 -2.53
CA ALA A 113 -18.08 2.10 -3.57
C ALA A 113 -17.68 1.07 -4.64
N PRO A 114 -18.63 0.54 -5.43
CA PRO A 114 -18.37 -0.56 -6.39
C PRO A 114 -17.29 -0.25 -7.43
N HIS A 115 -17.07 1.01 -7.74
CA HIS A 115 -15.99 1.46 -8.66
C HIS A 115 -14.58 1.20 -8.12
N LEU A 116 -14.42 0.92 -6.82
CA LEU A 116 -13.14 0.60 -6.20
C LEU A 116 -12.84 -0.91 -6.13
N ILE A 117 -13.74 -1.78 -6.62
CA ILE A 117 -13.58 -3.23 -6.42
C ILE A 117 -12.28 -3.79 -7.00
N ASP A 118 -11.83 -3.28 -8.16
CA ASP A 118 -10.58 -3.72 -8.78
C ASP A 118 -9.36 -3.20 -8.00
N LEU A 119 -9.39 -1.97 -7.50
CA LEU A 119 -8.38 -1.44 -6.60
C LEU A 119 -8.30 -2.26 -5.31
N ALA A 120 -9.46 -2.62 -4.74
CA ALA A 120 -9.54 -3.45 -3.53
C ALA A 120 -8.93 -4.83 -3.74
N LYS A 121 -9.23 -5.51 -4.86
CA LYS A 121 -8.62 -6.80 -5.18
C LYS A 121 -7.10 -6.72 -5.26
N LYS A 122 -6.56 -5.69 -5.94
CA LYS A 122 -5.12 -5.46 -6.08
C LYS A 122 -4.45 -5.11 -4.74
N SER A 123 -5.10 -4.27 -3.92
CA SER A 123 -4.60 -3.96 -2.57
C SER A 123 -4.55 -5.19 -1.67
N LEU A 124 -5.58 -6.04 -1.70
CA LEU A 124 -5.63 -7.27 -0.91
C LEU A 124 -4.54 -8.26 -1.30
N LEU A 125 -4.19 -8.36 -2.58
CA LEU A 125 -3.06 -9.19 -3.03
C LEU A 125 -1.73 -8.67 -2.47
N SER A 126 -1.50 -7.37 -2.53
CA SER A 126 -0.28 -6.77 -1.98
C SER A 126 -0.24 -6.84 -0.44
N LEU A 127 -1.37 -6.65 0.24
CA LEU A 127 -1.48 -6.84 1.69
C LEU A 127 -1.18 -8.28 2.12
N GLU A 128 -1.65 -9.27 1.35
CA GLU A 128 -1.35 -10.68 1.60
C GLU A 128 0.14 -10.99 1.39
N LYS A 129 0.71 -10.54 0.27
CA LYS A 129 2.14 -10.66 -0.05
C LYS A 129 3.00 -10.11 1.09
N ASN A 130 2.64 -8.98 1.65
CA ASN A 130 3.35 -8.31 2.73
C ASN A 130 2.94 -8.80 4.14
N LYS A 131 2.07 -9.82 4.25
CA LYS A 131 1.54 -10.37 5.53
C LYS A 131 0.82 -9.33 6.39
N LEU A 132 0.17 -8.37 5.74
CA LEU A 132 -0.53 -7.25 6.39
C LEU A 132 -2.05 -7.43 6.46
N LEU A 133 -2.63 -8.48 5.88
CA LEU A 133 -4.09 -8.70 5.86
C LEU A 133 -4.73 -8.66 7.25
N ASN A 134 -4.05 -9.18 8.26
CA ASN A 134 -4.55 -9.24 9.64
C ASN A 134 -3.99 -8.12 10.52
N VAL A 135 -3.23 -7.20 9.96
CA VAL A 135 -2.74 -6.03 10.71
C VAL A 135 -3.88 -5.04 10.86
N LYS A 136 -4.03 -4.50 12.08
CA LYS A 136 -4.88 -3.36 12.37
C LYS A 136 -4.00 -2.13 12.52
N ALA A 137 -4.36 -1.06 11.86
CA ALA A 137 -3.67 0.21 11.90
C ALA A 137 -4.65 1.35 11.59
N ARG A 138 -4.41 2.53 12.14
CA ARG A 138 -5.06 3.74 11.68
C ARG A 138 -4.39 4.21 10.42
N VAL A 139 -5.14 4.79 9.50
CA VAL A 139 -4.62 5.37 8.24
C VAL A 139 -4.85 6.88 8.26
N ALA A 140 -3.86 7.64 7.86
CA ALA A 140 -4.00 9.08 7.69
C ALA A 140 -3.45 9.53 6.33
N LEU A 141 -4.04 10.58 5.77
CA LEU A 141 -3.62 11.17 4.51
C LEU A 141 -3.32 12.65 4.69
N ILE A 142 -2.18 13.08 4.20
CA ILE A 142 -1.76 14.48 4.19
C ILE A 142 -1.57 14.92 2.74
N LEU A 143 -2.29 15.96 2.35
CA LEU A 143 -2.35 16.50 1.00
C LEU A 143 -1.65 17.84 0.93
N ASP A 144 -0.60 17.93 0.12
CA ASP A 144 -0.02 19.21 -0.25
C ASP A 144 -1.06 20.04 -1.02
N TYR A 145 -1.31 21.25 -0.50
CA TYR A 145 -2.24 22.23 -1.08
C TYR A 145 -1.52 23.51 -1.51
N SER A 146 -0.21 23.42 -1.76
CA SER A 146 0.59 24.53 -2.30
C SER A 146 0.17 24.92 -3.72
N GLY A 147 0.64 26.05 -4.19
CA GLY A 147 0.29 26.56 -5.52
C GLY A 147 0.74 25.66 -6.68
N SER A 148 1.85 24.92 -6.50
CA SER A 148 2.38 23.97 -7.49
C SER A 148 1.43 22.82 -7.75
N MET A 149 0.70 22.36 -6.74
CA MET A 149 -0.27 21.27 -6.82
C MET A 149 -1.58 21.61 -7.59
N ASN A 150 -1.75 22.84 -8.06
CA ASN A 150 -2.98 23.23 -8.78
C ASN A 150 -3.32 22.32 -9.97
N LYS A 151 -2.32 21.84 -10.69
CA LYS A 151 -2.51 20.96 -11.83
C LYS A 151 -3.06 19.61 -11.39
N GLN A 152 -2.51 19.02 -10.33
CA GLN A 152 -2.90 17.74 -9.78
C GLN A 152 -4.34 17.77 -9.24
N TYR A 153 -4.71 18.86 -8.56
CA TYR A 153 -6.11 19.05 -8.15
C TYR A 153 -7.05 19.17 -9.34
N LYS A 154 -6.70 19.98 -10.35
CA LYS A 154 -7.53 20.19 -11.54
C LYS A 154 -7.71 18.92 -12.39
N ASN A 155 -6.68 18.09 -12.46
CA ASN A 155 -6.70 16.84 -13.25
C ASN A 155 -7.39 15.68 -12.54
N GLY A 156 -7.77 15.82 -11.25
CA GLY A 156 -8.32 14.74 -10.43
C GLY A 156 -7.27 13.76 -9.88
N ASP A 157 -5.98 14.08 -10.00
CA ASP A 157 -4.90 13.22 -9.50
C ASP A 157 -4.99 13.06 -7.99
N VAL A 158 -5.34 14.14 -7.26
CA VAL A 158 -5.50 14.10 -5.80
C VAL A 158 -6.70 13.23 -5.38
N GLN A 159 -7.85 13.32 -6.08
CA GLN A 159 -8.98 12.41 -5.83
C GLN A 159 -8.57 10.95 -6.09
N SER A 160 -7.82 10.70 -7.14
CA SER A 160 -7.29 9.37 -7.45
C SER A 160 -6.37 8.80 -6.35
N VAL A 161 -5.68 9.65 -5.59
CA VAL A 161 -4.94 9.20 -4.38
C VAL A 161 -5.90 8.68 -3.33
N LEU A 162 -6.96 9.44 -3.01
CA LEU A 162 -7.95 9.02 -2.01
C LEU A 162 -8.58 7.67 -2.39
N ASP A 163 -8.95 7.51 -3.67
CA ASP A 163 -9.55 6.27 -4.19
C ASP A 163 -8.61 5.06 -3.99
N ARG A 164 -7.30 5.26 -4.15
CA ARG A 164 -6.28 4.21 -3.99
C ARG A 164 -5.92 3.91 -2.54
N ILE A 165 -6.03 4.89 -1.64
CA ILE A 165 -5.77 4.69 -0.20
C ILE A 165 -6.97 4.04 0.49
N MET A 166 -8.19 4.29 0.04
CA MET A 166 -9.41 3.76 0.66
C MET A 166 -9.42 2.25 0.86
N PRO A 167 -9.02 1.38 -0.10
CA PRO A 167 -8.97 -0.06 0.13
C PRO A 167 -8.00 -0.49 1.25
N LEU A 168 -6.91 0.25 1.46
CA LEU A 168 -5.99 0.00 2.57
C LEU A 168 -6.65 0.36 3.90
N ALA A 169 -7.33 1.51 3.97
CA ALA A 169 -8.06 1.94 5.16
C ALA A 169 -9.15 0.92 5.54
N VAL A 170 -9.95 0.48 4.58
CA VAL A 170 -10.99 -0.56 4.80
C VAL A 170 -10.41 -1.87 5.31
N ASN A 171 -9.17 -2.22 4.93
CA ASN A 171 -8.51 -3.42 5.45
C ASN A 171 -7.90 -3.21 6.85
N PHE A 172 -7.28 -2.06 7.09
CA PHE A 172 -6.55 -1.79 8.33
C PHE A 172 -7.46 -1.38 9.48
N ASP A 173 -8.57 -0.69 9.19
CA ASP A 173 -9.52 -0.22 10.19
C ASP A 173 -10.91 -0.83 9.98
N ASP A 174 -11.55 -1.21 11.09
CA ASP A 174 -12.86 -1.86 11.06
C ASP A 174 -13.97 -0.90 10.56
N ASP A 175 -13.85 0.42 10.81
CA ASP A 175 -14.78 1.42 10.28
C ASP A 175 -14.52 1.77 8.81
N GLY A 176 -13.28 1.54 8.34
CA GLY A 176 -12.88 1.77 6.96
C GLY A 176 -12.84 3.25 6.61
N SER A 177 -12.40 4.07 7.55
CA SER A 177 -12.17 5.50 7.35
C SER A 177 -10.68 5.84 7.52
N PHE A 178 -10.30 7.05 7.13
CA PHE A 178 -8.99 7.60 7.43
C PHE A 178 -9.06 9.10 7.70
N GLU A 179 -8.18 9.53 8.59
CA GLU A 179 -8.02 10.94 8.91
C GLU A 179 -7.36 11.68 7.73
N CYS A 180 -7.79 12.92 7.47
CA CYS A 180 -7.30 13.70 6.34
C CYS A 180 -6.88 15.11 6.75
N TRP A 181 -5.74 15.55 6.23
CA TRP A 181 -5.25 16.93 6.33
C TRP A 181 -4.87 17.46 4.95
N ALA A 182 -5.07 18.76 4.77
CA ALA A 182 -4.39 19.51 3.72
C ALA A 182 -3.40 20.47 4.37
N PHE A 183 -2.35 20.87 3.66
CA PHE A 183 -1.44 21.89 4.14
C PHE A 183 -0.94 22.80 3.01
N ALA A 184 -0.71 24.04 3.38
CA ALA A 184 0.09 25.01 2.64
C ALA A 184 0.90 25.80 3.70
N GLU A 185 0.68 27.09 3.89
CA GLU A 185 1.24 27.86 5.02
C GLU A 185 0.88 27.24 6.38
N LYS A 186 -0.34 26.73 6.51
CA LYS A 186 -0.91 26.16 7.74
C LYS A 186 -1.49 24.77 7.48
N PRO A 187 -1.40 23.86 8.45
CA PRO A 187 -2.15 22.63 8.41
C PRO A 187 -3.67 22.92 8.52
N LEU A 188 -4.46 22.17 7.79
CA LEU A 188 -5.91 22.22 7.81
C LEU A 188 -6.44 20.80 8.00
N ARG A 189 -7.11 20.55 9.13
CA ARG A 189 -7.83 19.30 9.35
C ARG A 189 -9.08 19.30 8.46
N LEU A 190 -9.24 18.25 7.66
CA LEU A 190 -10.42 17.97 6.85
C LEU A 190 -11.28 16.93 7.55
N SER A 191 -12.52 16.71 7.08
CA SER A 191 -13.35 15.61 7.57
C SER A 191 -12.71 14.28 7.26
N ASP A 192 -12.96 13.26 8.08
CA ASP A 192 -12.48 11.91 7.82
C ASP A 192 -13.08 11.38 6.52
N VAL A 193 -12.24 10.70 5.75
CA VAL A 193 -12.64 10.09 4.48
C VAL A 193 -13.12 8.67 4.74
N SER A 194 -14.31 8.35 4.26
CA SER A 194 -14.92 7.03 4.34
C SER A 194 -15.52 6.64 3.00
N LEU A 195 -15.90 5.39 2.83
CA LEU A 195 -16.59 4.96 1.59
C LEU A 195 -17.83 5.80 1.25
N LYS A 196 -18.49 6.37 2.27
CA LYS A 196 -19.74 7.16 2.09
C LYS A 196 -19.50 8.53 1.48
N ASN A 197 -18.37 9.19 1.79
CA ASN A 197 -18.05 10.54 1.33
C ASN A 197 -16.86 10.60 0.36
N LEU A 198 -16.28 9.47 0.00
CA LEU A 198 -15.12 9.40 -0.89
C LEU A 198 -15.39 9.99 -2.27
N ASN A 199 -16.59 9.71 -2.82
CA ASN A 199 -16.93 10.16 -4.16
C ASN A 199 -16.92 11.69 -4.24
N GLN A 200 -16.07 12.23 -5.10
CA GLN A 200 -15.87 13.67 -5.27
C GLN A 200 -15.49 14.41 -3.96
N TYR A 201 -14.79 13.73 -3.04
CA TYR A 201 -14.39 14.31 -1.76
C TYR A 201 -13.66 15.65 -1.94
N ILE A 202 -12.69 15.72 -2.85
CA ILE A 202 -11.91 16.93 -3.13
C ILE A 202 -12.78 18.10 -3.59
N GLU A 203 -13.88 17.84 -4.29
CA GLU A 203 -14.79 18.86 -4.81
C GLU A 203 -15.92 19.23 -3.84
N THR A 204 -16.16 18.41 -2.81
CA THR A 204 -17.30 18.59 -1.89
C THR A 204 -16.88 18.95 -0.47
N GLU A 205 -15.72 18.46 -0.01
CA GLU A 205 -15.24 18.71 1.35
C GLU A 205 -15.06 20.20 1.61
N SER A 206 -15.76 20.73 2.64
CA SER A 206 -15.75 22.15 3.00
C SER A 206 -16.09 23.10 1.86
N GLY A 207 -16.96 22.68 0.93
CA GLY A 207 -17.34 23.42 -0.27
C GLY A 207 -16.39 23.25 -1.45
N GLY A 208 -15.42 22.32 -1.34
CA GLY A 208 -14.42 22.01 -2.34
C GLY A 208 -13.06 22.63 -2.06
N HIS A 209 -12.02 22.02 -2.61
CA HIS A 209 -10.63 22.40 -2.34
C HIS A 209 -10.31 23.88 -2.59
N LYS A 210 -11.02 24.55 -3.52
CA LYS A 210 -10.82 25.99 -3.81
C LYS A 210 -11.15 26.90 -2.61
N TYR A 211 -11.90 26.40 -1.65
CA TYR A 211 -12.32 27.15 -0.46
C TYR A 211 -11.55 26.77 0.81
N TRP A 212 -10.60 25.84 0.70
CA TRP A 212 -9.80 25.40 1.85
C TRP A 212 -8.91 26.54 2.38
N LYS A 213 -8.93 26.71 3.70
CA LYS A 213 -8.29 27.84 4.39
C LYS A 213 -6.94 27.43 5.01
N ALA A 214 -6.02 26.95 4.18
CA ALA A 214 -4.67 26.56 4.60
C ALA A 214 -3.64 27.72 4.57
N GLY A 215 -4.08 28.96 4.50
CA GLY A 215 -3.21 30.15 4.42
C GLY A 215 -2.69 30.43 3.01
N ALA A 216 -1.53 31.10 2.93
CA ALA A 216 -0.85 31.33 1.65
C ALA A 216 -0.36 30.01 1.06
N ARG A 217 -0.36 29.90 -0.26
CA ARG A 217 -0.15 28.66 -0.97
C ARG A 217 1.34 28.36 -1.23
N PHE A 218 2.09 28.22 -0.14
CA PHE A 218 3.50 27.75 -0.16
C PHE A 218 3.69 26.57 0.79
N ASN A 219 4.75 25.81 0.62
CA ASN A 219 5.01 24.58 1.37
C ASN A 219 5.47 24.88 2.80
N ASN A 220 4.81 24.26 3.80
CA ASN A 220 5.23 24.26 5.20
C ASN A 220 5.04 22.88 5.81
N GLU A 221 5.81 21.91 5.32
CA GLU A 221 5.79 20.53 5.77
C GLU A 221 6.02 20.37 7.28
N PRO A 222 6.97 21.11 7.92
CA PRO A 222 7.17 20.98 9.36
C PRO A 222 5.93 21.24 10.19
N ALA A 223 5.09 22.21 9.76
CA ALA A 223 3.88 22.57 10.50
C ALA A 223 2.88 21.41 10.50
N VAL A 224 2.59 20.81 9.33
CA VAL A 224 1.63 19.70 9.24
C VAL A 224 2.19 18.42 9.86
N LEU A 225 3.47 18.11 9.66
CA LEU A 225 4.11 16.93 10.30
C LEU A 225 3.99 17.00 11.82
N LYS A 226 4.27 18.18 12.40
CA LYS A 226 4.13 18.40 13.84
C LYS A 226 2.67 18.26 14.29
N THR A 227 1.73 18.88 13.60
CA THR A 227 0.30 18.83 13.93
C THR A 227 -0.23 17.38 13.90
N VAL A 228 0.10 16.62 12.87
CA VAL A 228 -0.34 15.21 12.75
C VAL A 228 0.31 14.34 13.81
N LEU A 229 1.60 14.55 14.11
CA LEU A 229 2.29 13.87 15.18
C LEU A 229 1.64 14.14 16.55
N GLU A 230 1.35 15.42 16.87
CA GLU A 230 0.67 15.82 18.10
C GLU A 230 -0.74 15.22 18.20
N TYR A 231 -1.50 15.23 17.09
CA TYR A 231 -2.83 14.62 17.04
C TYR A 231 -2.81 13.14 17.46
N PHE A 232 -1.94 12.33 16.86
CA PHE A 232 -1.90 10.90 17.17
C PHE A 232 -1.23 10.55 18.50
N THR A 233 -0.39 11.43 19.04
CA THR A 233 0.34 11.17 20.30
C THR A 233 -0.27 11.85 21.53
N GLN A 234 -1.12 12.86 21.35
CA GLN A 234 -1.66 13.65 22.45
C GLN A 234 -3.18 13.78 22.44
N GLU A 235 -3.79 14.04 21.26
CA GLU A 235 -5.22 14.33 21.17
C GLU A 235 -6.06 13.06 20.93
N SER A 236 -5.62 12.19 20.04
CA SER A 236 -6.33 10.97 19.61
C SER A 236 -5.43 9.73 19.76
N CYS A 237 -4.95 9.52 21.00
CA CYS A 237 -4.08 8.39 21.32
C CYS A 237 -4.79 7.05 21.11
N SER A 238 -4.07 6.09 20.55
CA SER A 238 -4.51 4.71 20.35
C SER A 238 -3.35 3.75 20.52
N ASP A 239 -3.67 2.49 20.84
CA ASP A 239 -2.68 1.40 20.87
C ASP A 239 -2.34 0.88 19.47
N LEU A 240 -3.11 1.27 18.46
CA LEU A 240 -2.87 0.88 17.07
C LEU A 240 -1.73 1.69 16.46
N PRO A 241 -0.90 1.06 15.61
CA PRO A 241 0.04 1.79 14.79
C PRO A 241 -0.69 2.71 13.81
N VAL A 242 -0.05 3.80 13.44
CA VAL A 242 -0.56 4.76 12.46
C VAL A 242 0.26 4.67 11.19
N TYR A 243 -0.41 4.52 10.05
CA TYR A 243 0.16 4.56 8.71
C TYR A 243 -0.22 5.88 8.04
N VAL A 244 0.74 6.80 7.95
CA VAL A 244 0.51 8.13 7.37
C VAL A 244 1.01 8.16 5.93
N VAL A 245 0.15 8.50 4.99
CA VAL A 245 0.52 8.77 3.59
C VAL A 245 0.62 10.29 3.40
N PHE A 246 1.78 10.76 2.96
CA PHE A 246 2.06 12.16 2.73
C PHE A 246 2.29 12.42 1.24
N ILE A 247 1.45 13.26 0.63
CA ILE A 247 1.49 13.55 -0.81
C ILE A 247 2.00 14.97 -1.04
N SER A 248 3.01 15.10 -1.92
CA SER A 248 3.54 16.41 -2.35
C SER A 248 4.09 16.33 -3.77
N ASP A 249 4.16 17.47 -4.46
CA ASP A 249 4.85 17.60 -5.75
C ASP A 249 6.28 18.18 -5.62
N GLY A 250 6.82 18.27 -4.40
CA GLY A 250 8.17 18.69 -4.12
C GLY A 250 8.26 20.10 -3.51
N GLY A 251 9.36 20.80 -3.79
CA GLY A 251 9.62 22.14 -3.21
C GLY A 251 9.95 22.11 -1.72
N VAL A 252 10.37 20.97 -1.20
CA VAL A 252 10.67 20.74 0.23
C VAL A 252 11.94 21.48 0.63
N SER A 253 11.85 22.41 1.57
CA SER A 253 12.95 23.31 1.91
C SER A 253 13.47 23.20 3.35
N GLU A 254 12.64 22.95 4.32
CA GLU A 254 12.93 23.00 5.76
C GLU A 254 13.62 21.72 6.31
N THR A 255 14.64 21.24 5.60
CA THR A 255 15.35 19.97 5.85
C THR A 255 15.68 19.69 7.32
N LYS A 256 16.23 20.68 8.05
CA LYS A 256 16.63 20.48 9.46
C LYS A 256 15.43 20.27 10.36
N LYS A 257 14.34 21.00 10.15
CA LYS A 257 13.13 20.88 10.96
C LYS A 257 12.43 19.56 10.68
N ILE A 258 12.31 19.16 9.41
CA ILE A 258 11.72 17.89 9.00
C ILE A 258 12.49 16.71 9.64
N LYS A 259 13.85 16.69 9.47
CA LYS A 259 14.68 15.66 10.10
C LYS A 259 14.51 15.59 11.61
N HIS A 260 14.41 16.74 12.29
CA HIS A 260 14.20 16.77 13.75
C HIS A 260 12.84 16.16 14.14
N ILE A 261 11.76 16.51 13.43
CA ILE A 261 10.41 15.97 13.69
C ILE A 261 10.38 14.46 13.45
N LEU A 262 10.90 13.98 12.30
CA LEU A 262 10.90 12.56 11.97
C LEU A 262 11.77 11.73 12.91
N LYS A 263 12.87 12.29 13.39
CA LYS A 263 13.71 11.67 14.42
C LYS A 263 12.97 11.53 15.74
N TYR A 264 12.21 12.53 16.17
CA TYR A 264 11.35 12.42 17.35
C TYR A 264 10.22 11.40 17.11
N ALA A 265 9.57 11.47 15.94
CA ALA A 265 8.50 10.56 15.53
C ALA A 265 8.94 9.09 15.43
N SER A 266 10.25 8.81 15.27
CA SER A 266 10.75 7.42 15.21
C SER A 266 10.60 6.65 16.53
N LYS A 267 10.27 7.34 17.63
CA LYS A 267 9.94 6.77 18.94
C LYS A 267 8.45 6.59 19.17
N GLN A 268 7.64 6.94 18.19
CA GLN A 268 6.17 6.91 18.25
C GLN A 268 5.63 5.81 17.33
N PRO A 269 4.43 5.27 17.58
CA PRO A 269 3.83 4.21 16.77
C PRO A 269 3.30 4.74 15.42
N ILE A 270 4.11 5.52 14.71
CA ILE A 270 3.73 6.20 13.47
C ILE A 270 4.76 5.91 12.38
N PHE A 271 4.29 5.39 11.24
CA PHE A 271 5.06 5.22 10.02
C PHE A 271 4.62 6.25 8.98
N TRP A 272 5.59 6.86 8.31
CA TRP A 272 5.38 7.91 7.32
C TRP A 272 5.74 7.42 5.92
N GLN A 273 4.74 7.27 5.07
CA GLN A 273 4.92 6.97 3.67
C GLN A 273 4.85 8.26 2.86
N PHE A 274 5.97 8.78 2.44
CA PHE A 274 6.03 9.95 1.56
C PHE A 274 5.91 9.53 0.10
N VAL A 275 5.08 10.24 -0.66
CA VAL A 275 4.80 9.97 -2.06
C VAL A 275 4.90 11.27 -2.86
N GLY A 276 5.85 11.32 -3.80
CA GLY A 276 6.01 12.42 -4.73
C GLY A 276 5.14 12.23 -5.96
N ILE A 277 4.39 13.27 -6.38
CA ILE A 277 3.49 13.20 -7.55
C ILE A 277 3.81 14.28 -8.56
N GLY A 278 4.37 13.91 -9.71
CA GLY A 278 4.51 14.78 -10.88
C GLY A 278 5.36 16.03 -10.68
N GLY A 279 6.16 16.03 -9.64
CA GLY A 279 7.03 17.15 -9.27
C GLY A 279 8.52 16.82 -9.40
N ARG A 280 9.32 17.66 -8.74
CA ARG A 280 10.79 17.53 -8.66
C ARG A 280 11.28 18.17 -7.36
N HIS A 281 12.54 17.89 -7.01
CA HIS A 281 13.19 18.52 -5.86
C HIS A 281 12.48 18.21 -4.53
N TYR A 282 12.31 16.94 -4.24
CA TYR A 282 11.71 16.49 -2.98
C TYR A 282 12.63 16.66 -1.77
N GLY A 283 13.87 17.10 -2.03
CA GLY A 283 14.81 17.54 -0.99
C GLY A 283 15.14 16.45 0.02
N VAL A 284 14.85 16.73 1.29
CA VAL A 284 15.15 15.77 2.36
C VAL A 284 14.36 14.46 2.24
N LEU A 285 13.19 14.46 1.58
CA LEU A 285 12.37 13.23 1.45
C LEU A 285 13.12 12.15 0.67
N GLU A 286 13.94 12.52 -0.32
CA GLU A 286 14.79 11.60 -1.07
C GLU A 286 15.91 10.96 -0.23
N GLN A 287 16.22 11.52 0.94
CA GLN A 287 17.31 11.11 1.82
C GLN A 287 16.83 10.42 3.09
N LEU A 288 15.52 10.13 3.23
CA LEU A 288 14.96 9.60 4.46
C LEU A 288 15.53 8.23 4.82
N ASP A 289 15.77 7.37 3.83
CA ASP A 289 16.34 6.02 4.04
C ASP A 289 17.72 6.06 4.71
N THR A 290 18.48 7.16 4.51
CA THR A 290 19.85 7.31 5.04
C THR A 290 19.94 8.20 6.27
N MET A 291 18.80 8.58 6.85
CA MET A 291 18.76 9.50 7.98
C MET A 291 19.18 8.82 9.29
N ASP A 292 20.30 9.27 9.87
CA ASP A 292 20.83 8.76 11.11
C ASP A 292 20.10 9.24 12.36
N GLY A 293 20.22 8.45 13.44
CA GLY A 293 19.80 8.80 14.79
C GLY A 293 18.32 8.67 15.03
N ARG A 294 17.60 7.90 14.21
CA ARG A 294 16.25 7.42 14.47
C ARG A 294 16.27 6.20 15.39
N GLU A 295 15.22 6.03 16.18
CA GLU A 295 15.03 4.83 17.01
C GLU A 295 14.72 3.62 16.13
N VAL A 296 13.80 3.77 15.19
CA VAL A 296 13.47 2.83 14.12
C VAL A 296 13.42 3.56 12.79
N ASP A 297 13.56 2.85 11.68
CA ASP A 297 13.33 3.40 10.35
C ASP A 297 11.83 3.58 10.13
N ASN A 298 11.33 4.79 10.39
CA ASN A 298 9.90 5.11 10.47
C ASN A 298 9.35 5.82 9.24
N CYS A 299 10.08 5.86 8.15
CA CYS A 299 9.61 6.53 6.94
C CYS A 299 10.20 5.92 5.66
N ASN A 300 9.43 6.02 4.58
CA ASN A 300 9.83 5.63 3.24
C ASN A 300 9.43 6.72 2.25
N PHE A 301 10.11 6.81 1.13
CA PHE A 301 9.80 7.74 0.04
C PHE A 301 9.86 7.02 -1.30
N PHE A 302 8.89 7.29 -2.16
CA PHE A 302 8.99 7.04 -3.60
C PHE A 302 8.30 8.16 -4.39
N GLU A 303 8.67 8.29 -5.65
CA GLU A 303 8.08 9.29 -6.56
C GLU A 303 7.42 8.61 -7.76
N MET A 304 6.47 9.31 -8.35
CA MET A 304 5.82 8.95 -9.59
C MET A 304 5.45 10.19 -10.40
N ASP A 305 5.59 10.11 -11.72
CA ASP A 305 5.25 11.25 -12.59
C ASP A 305 3.74 11.50 -12.62
N ASN A 306 2.95 10.42 -12.67
CA ASN A 306 1.51 10.49 -12.70
C ASN A 306 0.90 9.27 -12.03
N ILE A 307 0.03 9.50 -11.04
CA ILE A 307 -0.64 8.43 -10.30
C ILE A 307 -1.56 7.58 -11.18
N GLN A 308 -2.12 8.15 -12.23
CA GLN A 308 -3.05 7.44 -13.12
C GLN A 308 -2.34 6.49 -14.08
N SER A 309 -1.06 6.73 -14.39
CA SER A 309 -0.26 5.89 -15.29
C SER A 309 0.49 4.76 -14.57
N MET A 310 0.60 4.83 -13.24
CA MET A 310 1.24 3.76 -12.48
C MET A 310 0.31 2.56 -12.34
N PRO A 311 0.74 1.33 -12.67
CA PRO A 311 -0.04 0.12 -12.40
C PRO A 311 -0.38 0.01 -10.91
N GLU A 312 -1.66 -0.22 -10.58
CA GLU A 312 -2.13 -0.22 -9.19
C GLU A 312 -1.44 -1.29 -8.33
N ALA A 313 -1.13 -2.45 -8.89
CA ALA A 313 -0.39 -3.49 -8.16
C ALA A 313 1.01 -2.99 -7.74
N GLN A 314 1.72 -2.30 -8.64
CA GLN A 314 3.02 -1.70 -8.35
C GLN A 314 2.88 -0.59 -7.30
N LEU A 315 1.83 0.24 -7.39
CA LEU A 315 1.58 1.29 -6.40
C LEU A 315 1.39 0.71 -5.00
N TYR A 316 0.56 -0.34 -4.86
CA TYR A 316 0.35 -0.99 -3.56
C TYR A 316 1.61 -1.66 -3.03
N ASP A 317 2.42 -2.25 -3.88
CA ASP A 317 3.70 -2.82 -3.46
C ASP A 317 4.65 -1.73 -2.94
N LEU A 318 4.76 -0.58 -3.62
CA LEU A 318 5.55 0.56 -3.17
C LEU A 318 5.04 1.16 -1.85
N LEU A 319 3.71 1.27 -1.70
CA LEU A 319 3.09 1.78 -0.48
C LEU A 319 3.37 0.85 0.72
N LEU A 320 3.40 -0.47 0.52
CA LEU A 320 3.39 -1.43 1.62
C LEU A 320 4.74 -2.09 1.91
N GLN A 321 5.76 -1.93 1.07
CA GLN A 321 7.02 -2.69 1.18
C GLN A 321 7.81 -2.46 2.48
N GLU A 322 7.81 -1.25 3.03
CA GLU A 322 8.60 -0.89 4.22
C GLU A 322 7.79 -0.99 5.53
N PHE A 323 6.47 -0.88 5.44
CA PHE A 323 5.61 -0.90 6.62
C PHE A 323 5.73 -2.18 7.46
N PRO A 324 5.81 -3.41 6.88
CA PRO A 324 6.03 -4.63 7.66
C PRO A 324 7.39 -4.68 8.37
N LEU A 325 8.42 -4.11 7.76
CA LEU A 325 9.77 -4.05 8.33
C LEU A 325 9.77 -3.13 9.54
N TRP A 326 9.20 -1.94 9.37
CA TRP A 326 9.02 -1.01 10.49
C TRP A 326 8.17 -1.62 11.61
N LEU A 327 7.03 -2.28 11.32
CA LEU A 327 6.19 -2.92 12.32
C LEU A 327 6.96 -3.95 13.15
N LYS A 328 7.81 -4.74 12.51
CA LYS A 328 8.66 -5.73 13.18
C LYS A 328 9.62 -5.05 14.16
N ASP A 329 10.32 -4.01 13.71
CA ASP A 329 11.32 -3.30 14.51
C ASP A 329 10.67 -2.47 15.62
N ALA A 330 9.56 -1.81 15.35
CA ALA A 330 8.78 -1.05 16.32
C ALA A 330 8.20 -1.95 17.43
N LYS A 331 7.75 -3.16 17.09
CA LYS A 331 7.33 -4.18 18.09
C LYS A 331 8.51 -4.70 18.91
N ALA A 332 9.67 -4.92 18.31
CA ALA A 332 10.87 -5.35 19.01
C ALA A 332 11.35 -4.31 20.04
N LYS A 333 11.12 -3.03 19.75
CA LYS A 333 11.45 -1.90 20.63
C LYS A 333 10.30 -1.43 21.54
N ASN A 334 9.17 -2.14 21.55
CA ASN A 334 7.96 -1.80 22.33
C ASN A 334 7.38 -0.41 21.99
N ILE A 335 7.63 0.09 20.80
CA ILE A 335 7.00 1.32 20.25
C ILE A 335 5.57 1.02 19.83
N VAL A 336 5.35 -0.14 19.21
CA VAL A 336 4.02 -0.69 18.88
C VAL A 336 3.75 -1.86 19.83
N LYS A 337 2.55 -1.93 20.41
CA LYS A 337 2.13 -3.05 21.26
C LYS A 337 2.11 -4.36 20.45
N LYS A 338 2.41 -5.46 21.13
CA LYS A 338 2.42 -6.82 20.54
C LYS A 338 1.02 -7.31 20.21
#